data_89afcde724e0abf83373605dce13ecfe
#
_entry.id   89afcde724e0abf83373605dce13ecfe
#
_cell.length_a   1.000
_cell.length_b   1.000
_cell.length_c   1.000
_cell.angle_alpha   90.00
_cell.angle_beta   90.00
_cell.angle_gamma   90.00
#
_symmetry.space_group_name_H-M   'P 1'
#
loop_
_entity.id
_entity.type
_entity.pdbx_description
1 polymer ?
#
loop_
_entity_poly.entity_id
_entity_poly.type
_entity_poly.pdbx_seq_one_letter_code
_entity_poly.pdbx_strand_id
1 'polypeptide(L)'
;RTITHTLWAMLGILPAGQIQRPHRHQSIALDFAVDCQPGCYTMIGTKLDDNGMIIHGHREDWVPGAAFVTPPGYWHSHHNESGADAYVLPIQDAGLHTYLRTLDIAFSGGN
;
A
#
# COMPACT_ATOMS: atom_id res chain seq x y z
N ARG A 1 6.59 4.77 10.93
CA ARG A 1 7.05 5.76 11.93
C ARG A 1 6.06 6.89 12.11
N THR A 2 5.92 7.34 13.34
CA THR A 2 5.11 8.51 13.68
C THR A 2 5.81 9.79 13.23
N ILE A 3 5.14 10.61 12.43
CA ILE A 3 5.65 11.92 12.02
C ILE A 3 4.87 13.06 12.71
N THR A 4 3.62 12.79 13.08
CA THR A 4 2.82 13.65 13.97
C THR A 4 2.03 12.74 14.91
N HIS A 5 1.22 13.33 15.79
CA HIS A 5 0.34 12.53 16.68
C HIS A 5 -0.64 11.65 15.90
N THR A 6 -0.98 12.02 14.68
CA THR A 6 -2.01 11.35 13.90
C THR A 6 -1.46 10.69 12.62
N LEU A 7 -0.25 11.03 12.19
CA LEU A 7 0.29 10.58 10.91
C LEU A 7 1.52 9.70 11.09
N TRP A 8 1.52 8.60 10.36
CA TRP A 8 2.67 7.74 10.17
C TRP A 8 3.19 7.88 8.74
N ALA A 9 4.50 7.76 8.58
CA ALA A 9 5.13 7.61 7.28
C ALA A 9 6.34 6.69 7.38
N MET A 10 6.61 5.96 6.31
CA MET A 10 7.74 5.06 6.26
C MET A 10 8.19 4.90 4.81
N LEU A 11 9.48 5.16 4.55
CA LEU A 11 10.02 4.87 3.23
C LEU A 11 10.10 3.36 3.05
N GLY A 12 9.41 2.86 2.03
CA GLY A 12 9.42 1.45 1.66
C GLY A 12 10.24 1.21 0.41
N ILE A 13 10.84 0.03 0.35
CA ILE A 13 11.56 -0.43 -0.83
C ILE A 13 10.85 -1.68 -1.33
N LEU A 14 10.47 -1.67 -2.60
CA LEU A 14 9.92 -2.84 -3.28
C LEU A 14 10.94 -3.33 -4.29
N PRO A 15 11.67 -4.39 -4.00
CA PRO A 15 12.71 -4.90 -4.90
C PRO A 15 12.17 -5.31 -6.26
N ALA A 16 13.04 -5.26 -7.26
CA ALA A 16 12.71 -5.69 -8.61
C ALA A 16 12.13 -7.11 -8.63
N GLY A 17 11.02 -7.29 -9.33
CA GLY A 17 10.36 -8.59 -9.47
C GLY A 17 9.57 -9.06 -8.25
N GLN A 18 9.46 -8.23 -7.22
CA GLN A 18 8.79 -8.61 -5.97
C GLN A 18 7.38 -8.04 -5.89
N ILE A 19 6.57 -8.65 -5.04
CA ILE A 19 5.25 -8.12 -4.68
C ILE A 19 5.14 -8.03 -3.17
N GLN A 20 4.39 -7.03 -2.72
CA GLN A 20 3.87 -6.98 -1.36
C GLN A 20 2.41 -7.43 -1.42
N ARG A 21 2.14 -8.58 -0.80
CA ARG A 21 0.82 -9.22 -0.87
C ARG A 21 -0.28 -8.34 -0.32
N PRO A 22 -1.54 -8.61 -0.69
CA PRO A 22 -2.66 -7.80 -0.24
C PRO A 22 -2.73 -7.70 1.28
N HIS A 23 -2.95 -6.48 1.73
CA HIS A 23 -3.21 -6.13 3.12
C HIS A 23 -4.24 -5.00 3.15
N ARG A 24 -4.87 -4.80 4.30
CA ARG A 24 -5.84 -3.71 4.49
C ARG A 24 -5.76 -3.16 5.91
N HIS A 25 -6.19 -1.92 6.04
CA HIS A 25 -6.29 -1.23 7.33
C HIS A 25 -7.35 -0.12 7.23
N GLN A 26 -7.89 0.33 8.38
CA GLN A 26 -8.88 1.41 8.35
C GLN A 26 -8.25 2.77 8.04
N SER A 27 -6.97 2.94 8.35
CA SER A 27 -6.31 4.20 8.02
C SER A 27 -6.31 4.43 6.52
N ILE A 28 -6.56 5.67 6.12
CA ILE A 28 -6.33 6.07 4.74
C ILE A 28 -4.84 6.16 4.49
N ALA A 29 -4.40 5.78 3.31
CA ALA A 29 -3.01 5.92 2.91
C ALA A 29 -2.90 6.83 1.70
N LEU A 30 -1.97 7.77 1.77
CA LEU A 30 -1.49 8.54 0.63
C LEU A 30 -0.12 7.97 0.29
N ASP A 31 -0.03 7.28 -0.85
CA ASP A 31 1.21 6.64 -1.28
C ASP A 31 1.92 7.53 -2.29
N PHE A 32 3.13 7.93 -1.96
CA PHE A 32 3.95 8.77 -2.82
C PHE A 32 5.03 7.91 -3.49
N ALA A 33 5.00 7.84 -4.82
CA ALA A 33 6.02 7.13 -5.59
C ALA A 33 7.27 8.01 -5.68
N VAL A 34 8.29 7.68 -4.87
CA VAL A 34 9.52 8.47 -4.80
C VAL A 34 10.38 8.22 -6.05
N ASP A 35 10.59 6.94 -6.37
CA ASP A 35 11.38 6.54 -7.54
C ASP A 35 10.94 5.15 -7.98
N CYS A 36 10.66 5.00 -9.27
CA CYS A 36 10.27 3.72 -9.84
C CYS A 36 10.45 3.73 -11.35
N GLN A 37 10.64 2.53 -11.91
CA GLN A 37 10.62 2.32 -13.35
C GLN A 37 9.21 1.91 -13.80
N PRO A 38 8.86 2.00 -15.09
CA PRO A 38 7.60 1.46 -15.59
C PRO A 38 7.45 -0.02 -15.24
N GLY A 39 6.25 -0.42 -14.82
CA GLY A 39 5.97 -1.78 -14.37
C GLY A 39 5.71 -1.88 -12.87
N CYS A 40 5.76 -0.77 -12.14
CA CYS A 40 5.36 -0.71 -10.73
C CYS A 40 3.92 -0.23 -10.63
N TYR A 41 3.12 -0.91 -9.82
CA TYR A 41 1.71 -0.56 -9.67
C TYR A 41 1.15 -1.08 -8.35
N THR A 42 0.00 -0.54 -7.97
CA THR A 42 -0.80 -1.00 -6.84
C THR A 42 -2.13 -1.50 -7.35
N MET A 43 -2.55 -2.67 -6.88
CA MET A 43 -3.92 -3.15 -7.05
C MET A 43 -4.74 -2.80 -5.82
N ILE A 44 -5.94 -2.32 -6.03
CA ILE A 44 -6.86 -1.90 -4.97
C ILE A 44 -8.20 -2.56 -5.21
N GLY A 45 -8.77 -3.20 -4.19
CA GLY A 45 -10.06 -3.85 -4.35
C GLY A 45 -10.65 -4.35 -3.04
N THR A 46 -11.85 -4.92 -3.16
CA THR A 46 -12.60 -5.40 -2.01
C THR A 46 -12.70 -6.93 -1.94
N LYS A 47 -12.26 -7.63 -2.98
CA LYS A 47 -12.39 -9.08 -3.07
C LYS A 47 -11.04 -9.73 -3.32
N LEU A 48 -10.85 -10.88 -2.68
CA LEU A 48 -9.68 -11.72 -2.87
C LEU A 48 -10.10 -13.04 -3.53
N ASP A 49 -9.18 -13.64 -4.30
CA ASP A 49 -9.33 -15.00 -4.79
C ASP A 49 -8.90 -16.01 -3.71
N ASP A 50 -8.92 -17.32 -4.06
CA ASP A 50 -8.56 -18.40 -3.14
C ASP A 50 -7.08 -18.35 -2.74
N ASN A 51 -6.24 -17.68 -3.52
CA ASN A 51 -4.82 -17.49 -3.22
C ASN A 51 -4.53 -16.23 -2.42
N GLY A 52 -5.56 -15.46 -2.06
CA GLY A 52 -5.42 -14.23 -1.32
C GLY A 52 -4.97 -13.04 -2.18
N MET A 53 -5.15 -13.12 -3.50
CA MET A 53 -4.85 -12.02 -4.42
C MET A 53 -6.12 -11.25 -4.77
N ILE A 54 -5.97 -9.96 -5.06
CA ILE A 54 -7.10 -9.09 -5.38
C ILE A 54 -7.65 -9.44 -6.76
N ILE A 55 -8.97 -9.62 -6.83
CA ILE A 55 -9.70 -9.82 -8.08
C ILE A 55 -10.66 -8.66 -8.32
N HIS A 56 -10.91 -8.36 -9.60
CA HIS A 56 -11.79 -7.26 -10.00
C HIS A 56 -11.38 -5.93 -9.39
N GLY A 57 -10.07 -5.74 -9.19
CA GLY A 57 -9.55 -4.53 -8.57
C GLY A 57 -9.23 -3.43 -9.58
N HIS A 58 -8.93 -2.26 -9.02
CA HIS A 58 -8.41 -1.12 -9.78
C HIS A 58 -6.88 -1.18 -9.76
N ARG A 59 -6.27 -1.00 -10.93
CA ARG A 59 -4.81 -0.89 -11.06
C ARG A 59 -4.41 0.57 -11.11
N GLU A 60 -3.50 0.95 -10.23
CA GLU A 60 -2.92 2.28 -10.20
C GLU A 60 -1.43 2.18 -10.53
N ASP A 61 -1.04 2.62 -11.72
CA ASP A 61 0.36 2.62 -12.11
C ASP A 61 1.12 3.71 -11.36
N TRP A 62 2.32 3.38 -10.91
CA TRP A 62 3.17 4.35 -10.21
C TRP A 62 3.86 5.25 -11.22
N VAL A 63 3.83 6.55 -10.92
CA VAL A 63 4.54 7.58 -11.67
C VAL A 63 5.48 8.29 -10.69
N PRO A 64 6.79 8.36 -10.96
CA PRO A 64 7.72 9.05 -10.06
C PRO A 64 7.29 10.48 -9.78
N GLY A 65 7.27 10.85 -8.51
CA GLY A 65 6.84 12.17 -8.07
C GLY A 65 5.33 12.34 -7.93
N ALA A 66 4.53 11.34 -8.26
CA ALA A 66 3.08 11.37 -8.10
C ALA A 66 2.64 10.61 -6.86
N ALA A 67 1.44 10.90 -6.39
CA ALA A 67 0.83 10.22 -5.26
C ALA A 67 -0.54 9.66 -5.65
N PHE A 68 -0.95 8.62 -4.96
CA PHE A 68 -2.29 8.04 -5.11
C PHE A 68 -2.83 7.67 -3.73
N VAL A 69 -4.14 7.54 -3.64
CA VAL A 69 -4.83 7.23 -2.38
C VAL A 69 -5.24 5.77 -2.34
N THR A 70 -4.95 5.11 -1.22
CA THR A 70 -5.55 3.82 -0.89
C THR A 70 -6.69 4.07 0.08
N PRO A 71 -7.95 3.80 -0.32
CA PRO A 71 -9.11 4.04 0.54
C PRO A 71 -9.10 3.20 1.81
N PRO A 72 -9.69 3.69 2.90
CA PRO A 72 -9.80 2.93 4.15
C PRO A 72 -10.51 1.58 3.93
N GLY A 73 -9.96 0.54 4.51
CA GLY A 73 -10.56 -0.79 4.50
C GLY A 73 -10.42 -1.58 3.21
N TYR A 74 -9.91 -0.99 2.14
CA TYR A 74 -9.70 -1.71 0.89
C TYR A 74 -8.43 -2.55 0.96
N TRP A 75 -8.49 -3.75 0.37
CA TRP A 75 -7.30 -4.52 0.10
C TRP A 75 -6.43 -3.80 -0.92
N HIS A 76 -5.12 -3.78 -0.68
CA HIS A 76 -4.17 -3.25 -1.65
C HIS A 76 -2.90 -4.09 -1.63
N SER A 77 -2.29 -4.21 -2.81
CA SER A 77 -1.05 -4.94 -3.01
C SER A 77 -0.15 -4.13 -3.93
N HIS A 78 1.14 -4.19 -3.67
CA HIS A 78 2.14 -3.47 -4.45
C HIS A 78 2.94 -4.44 -5.29
N HIS A 79 3.18 -4.08 -6.55
CA HIS A 79 3.82 -4.95 -7.52
C HIS A 79 4.95 -4.21 -8.23
N ASN A 80 6.08 -4.86 -8.37
CA ASN A 80 7.21 -4.33 -9.12
C ASN A 80 7.63 -5.34 -10.19
N GLU A 81 7.11 -5.17 -11.41
CA GLU A 81 7.45 -6.00 -12.56
C GLU A 81 8.58 -5.39 -13.40
N SER A 82 9.24 -4.35 -12.87
CA SER A 82 10.39 -3.73 -13.52
C SER A 82 11.69 -4.44 -13.17
N GLY A 83 12.77 -4.01 -13.77
CA GLY A 83 14.11 -4.55 -13.53
C GLY A 83 14.90 -3.80 -12.46
N ALA A 84 14.29 -2.87 -11.73
CA ALA A 84 14.97 -2.05 -10.73
C ALA A 84 14.12 -1.93 -9.45
N ASP A 85 14.77 -1.70 -8.32
CA ASP A 85 14.08 -1.47 -7.05
C ASP A 85 13.24 -0.19 -7.13
N ALA A 86 12.09 -0.21 -6.47
CA ALA A 86 11.19 0.94 -6.39
C ALA A 86 11.10 1.45 -4.95
N TYR A 87 10.87 2.74 -4.83
CA TYR A 87 10.81 3.43 -3.54
C TYR A 87 9.47 4.14 -3.42
N VAL A 88 8.73 3.83 -2.36
CA VAL A 88 7.42 4.41 -2.09
C VAL A 88 7.38 4.93 -0.66
N LEU A 89 6.72 6.06 -0.46
CA LEU A 89 6.53 6.67 0.86
C LEU A 89 5.03 6.69 1.16
N PRO A 90 4.51 5.70 1.86
CA PRO A 90 3.14 5.75 2.35
C PRO A 90 3.03 6.68 3.55
N ILE A 91 1.99 7.49 3.54
CA ILE A 91 1.61 8.38 4.64
C ILE A 91 0.21 7.98 5.06
N GLN A 92 0.02 7.66 6.34
CA GLN A 92 -1.24 7.14 6.85
C GLN A 92 -1.68 7.91 8.10
N ASP A 93 -2.99 8.05 8.29
CA ASP A 93 -3.55 8.53 9.56
C ASP A 93 -3.62 7.42 10.63
N ALA A 94 -2.74 6.43 10.54
CA ALA A 94 -2.69 5.30 11.46
C ALA A 94 -2.42 5.73 12.92
N GLY A 95 -1.74 6.85 13.12
CA GLY A 95 -1.54 7.40 14.46
C GLY A 95 -2.84 7.81 15.12
N LEU A 96 -3.77 8.41 14.36
CA LEU A 96 -5.10 8.73 14.85
C LEU A 96 -5.85 7.47 15.27
N HIS A 97 -5.86 6.45 14.41
CA HIS A 97 -6.54 5.18 14.71
C HIS A 97 -5.91 4.45 15.89
N THR A 98 -4.60 4.55 16.06
CA THR A 98 -3.91 4.00 17.22
C THR A 98 -4.36 4.72 18.49
N TYR A 99 -4.43 6.04 18.46
CA TYR A 99 -4.89 6.84 19.59
C TYR A 99 -6.34 6.49 19.98
N LEU A 100 -7.21 6.35 18.97
CA LEU A 100 -8.61 5.98 19.17
C LEU A 100 -8.81 4.50 19.45
N ARG A 101 -7.77 3.67 19.37
CA ARG A 101 -7.83 2.21 19.53
C ARG A 101 -8.73 1.54 18.50
N THR A 102 -8.75 2.08 17.29
CA THR A 102 -9.54 1.57 16.16
C THR A 102 -8.70 1.00 15.04
N LEU A 103 -7.38 1.02 15.17
CA LEU A 103 -6.51 0.47 14.14
C LEU A 103 -6.67 -1.04 14.04
N ASP A 104 -6.97 -1.51 12.84
CA ASP A 104 -7.12 -2.92 12.52
C ASP A 104 -6.40 -3.18 11.20
N ILE A 105 -5.40 -4.04 11.22
CA ILE A 105 -4.60 -4.38 10.06
C ILE A 105 -4.79 -5.86 9.79
N ALA A 106 -5.13 -6.20 8.55
CA ALA A 106 -5.29 -7.57 8.12
C ALA A 106 -4.37 -7.85 6.92
N PHE A 107 -3.81 -9.05 6.89
CA PHE A 107 -2.96 -9.51 5.81
C PHE A 107 -3.62 -10.70 5.12
N SER A 108 -3.52 -10.78 3.81
CA SER A 108 -3.96 -11.97 3.08
C SER A 108 -2.98 -13.12 3.31
N GLY A 109 -3.44 -14.34 3.16
CA GLY A 109 -2.59 -15.51 3.38
C GLY A 109 -2.54 -15.99 4.82
N GLY A 110 -3.43 -15.53 5.70
CA GLY A 110 -3.65 -16.09 7.02
C GLY A 110 -2.72 -15.59 8.12
N ASN A 111 -2.07 -14.46 7.91
CA ASN A 111 -1.20 -13.89 8.94
C ASN A 111 -1.46 -12.42 9.14
#